data_8f3cfacaf7884e21b6da7ded0b8b32ff
#
_entry.id   8f3cfacaf7884e21b6da7ded0b8b32ff
#
_cell.length_a   1.000
_cell.length_b   1.000
_cell.length_c   1.000
_cell.angle_alpha   90.00
_cell.angle_beta   90.00
_cell.angle_gamma   90.00
#
_symmetry.space_group_name_H-M   'P 1'
#
loop_
_entity.id
_entity.type
_entity.pdbx_description
1 polymer ?
#
loop_
_entity_poly.entity_id
_entity_poly.type
_entity_poly.pdbx_seq_one_letter_code
_entity_poly.pdbx_strand_id
1 'polypeptide(L)'
;LEQVADIEVAWEPANIRRRNRLTTVTVQSDLEPGVTAIEIIKQLTPWLEEQQKDWSLGYSWELGGEYETSIEANQSIVVKLPIAGLAIVLLLVGQFNSFRKPAIILITIPMGIIGVVIGLVLLRSYFGFMTLLGIIALSGVVINNAIVLLDRIRIEIEDNGLDPARAVVESAQRRLRPILLTTGTTIGGLIPLYLGGGPMWEPMAVTIMFGLLFATVLTLGLVPILYSLFYRLNYREFEY
;
A
#
# COMPACT_ATOMS: atom_id res chain seq x y z
N LEU A 1 -13.12 -45.33 -45.53
CA LEU A 1 -12.57 -43.98 -45.86
C LEU A 1 -11.12 -44.07 -46.31
N GLU A 2 -10.27 -44.94 -45.75
CA GLU A 2 -8.86 -45.15 -46.12
C GLU A 2 -8.66 -45.59 -47.61
N GLN A 3 -9.71 -46.05 -48.28
CA GLN A 3 -9.66 -46.44 -49.69
C GLN A 3 -9.90 -45.27 -50.68
N VAL A 4 -10.34 -44.11 -50.14
CA VAL A 4 -10.81 -42.97 -50.94
C VAL A 4 -10.12 -41.67 -50.58
N ALA A 5 -9.45 -41.57 -49.39
CA ALA A 5 -8.74 -40.41 -48.92
C ALA A 5 -7.62 -40.81 -47.94
N ASP A 6 -6.49 -40.16 -48.06
CA ASP A 6 -5.41 -40.23 -47.08
C ASP A 6 -5.84 -39.41 -45.85
N ILE A 7 -5.82 -40.05 -44.65
CA ILE A 7 -6.19 -39.41 -43.40
C ILE A 7 -4.91 -39.04 -42.67
N GLU A 8 -4.62 -37.73 -42.65
CA GLU A 8 -3.51 -37.19 -41.84
C GLU A 8 -4.05 -36.50 -40.61
N VAL A 9 -3.38 -36.70 -39.47
CA VAL A 9 -3.66 -35.95 -38.26
C VAL A 9 -2.96 -34.60 -38.33
N ALA A 10 -3.72 -33.57 -38.63
CA ALA A 10 -3.22 -32.18 -38.64
C ALA A 10 -3.50 -31.49 -37.28
N TRP A 11 -2.49 -30.84 -36.74
CA TRP A 11 -2.63 -30.03 -35.54
C TRP A 11 -2.95 -28.59 -35.95
N GLU A 12 -4.15 -28.13 -35.60
CA GLU A 12 -4.57 -26.76 -35.77
C GLU A 12 -4.71 -26.07 -34.40
N PRO A 13 -4.29 -24.80 -34.27
CA PRO A 13 -4.48 -24.07 -33.01
C PRO A 13 -5.98 -23.88 -32.75
N ALA A 14 -6.47 -24.41 -31.62
CA ALA A 14 -7.87 -24.28 -31.19
C ALA A 14 -8.26 -22.83 -30.91
N ASN A 15 -7.31 -21.97 -30.58
CA ASN A 15 -7.55 -20.57 -30.30
C ASN A 15 -6.36 -19.73 -30.80
N ILE A 16 -6.63 -18.78 -31.69
CA ILE A 16 -5.63 -17.85 -32.22
C ILE A 16 -5.75 -16.55 -31.46
N ARG A 17 -4.78 -16.27 -30.55
CA ARG A 17 -4.68 -15.02 -29.83
C ARG A 17 -3.95 -13.98 -30.65
N ARG A 18 -4.41 -12.75 -30.59
CA ARG A 18 -3.77 -11.61 -31.26
C ARG A 18 -3.54 -10.49 -30.25
N ARG A 19 -2.33 -9.91 -30.28
CA ARG A 19 -1.96 -8.70 -29.55
C ARG A 19 -1.48 -7.67 -30.57
N ASN A 20 -1.96 -6.46 -30.54
CA ASN A 20 -1.63 -5.41 -31.50
C ASN A 20 -1.81 -5.83 -32.98
N ARG A 21 -2.85 -6.65 -33.28
CA ARG A 21 -3.16 -7.24 -34.59
C ARG A 21 -2.19 -8.34 -35.07
N LEU A 22 -1.15 -8.66 -34.33
CA LEU A 22 -0.21 -9.73 -34.59
C LEU A 22 -0.64 -11.01 -33.90
N THR A 23 -0.48 -12.15 -34.57
CA THR A 23 -0.70 -13.46 -33.94
C THR A 23 0.33 -13.69 -32.86
N THR A 24 -0.13 -14.04 -31.66
CA THR A 24 0.71 -14.08 -30.47
C THR A 24 0.57 -15.42 -29.75
N VAL A 25 1.70 -15.97 -29.34
CA VAL A 25 1.77 -17.11 -28.40
C VAL A 25 2.16 -16.54 -27.05
N THR A 26 1.39 -16.89 -26.00
CA THR A 26 1.67 -16.48 -24.63
C THR A 26 2.33 -17.63 -23.89
N VAL A 27 3.55 -17.41 -23.40
CA VAL A 27 4.24 -18.33 -22.50
C VAL A 27 4.02 -17.80 -21.08
N GLN A 28 3.49 -18.64 -20.20
CA GLN A 28 3.22 -18.29 -18.79
C GLN A 28 4.03 -19.20 -17.89
N SER A 29 4.50 -18.63 -16.78
CA SER A 29 5.11 -19.38 -15.69
C SER A 29 4.65 -18.79 -14.36
N ASP A 30 4.51 -19.63 -13.36
CA ASP A 30 4.27 -19.20 -11.99
C ASP A 30 5.61 -18.97 -11.29
N LEU A 31 5.62 -18.03 -10.36
CA LEU A 31 6.81 -17.69 -9.58
C LEU A 31 6.84 -18.49 -8.28
N GLU A 32 8.04 -18.84 -7.84
CA GLU A 32 8.23 -19.37 -6.49
C GLU A 32 7.91 -18.32 -5.43
N PRO A 33 7.36 -18.72 -4.27
CA PRO A 33 7.12 -17.83 -3.15
C PRO A 33 8.39 -17.07 -2.74
N GLY A 34 8.30 -15.75 -2.64
CA GLY A 34 9.42 -14.88 -2.23
C GLY A 34 10.24 -14.29 -3.37
N VAL A 35 9.95 -14.63 -4.64
CA VAL A 35 10.60 -14.03 -5.81
C VAL A 35 9.64 -13.10 -6.53
N THR A 36 10.12 -11.96 -6.98
CA THR A 36 9.30 -10.98 -7.72
C THR A 36 9.42 -11.15 -9.23
N ALA A 37 8.32 -10.89 -9.96
CA ALA A 37 8.33 -10.88 -11.43
C ALA A 37 9.42 -9.95 -12.00
N ILE A 38 9.66 -8.81 -11.36
CA ILE A 38 10.69 -7.84 -11.77
C ILE A 38 12.10 -8.43 -11.71
N GLU A 39 12.38 -9.25 -10.69
CA GLU A 39 13.70 -9.86 -10.51
C GLU A 39 13.99 -10.92 -11.57
N ILE A 40 13.00 -11.78 -11.84
CA ILE A 40 13.10 -12.79 -12.91
C ILE A 40 13.26 -12.11 -14.28
N ILE A 41 12.47 -11.08 -14.55
CA ILE A 41 12.51 -10.37 -15.83
C ILE A 41 13.85 -9.68 -16.06
N LYS A 42 14.47 -9.11 -15.02
CA LYS A 42 15.82 -8.55 -15.14
C LYS A 42 16.88 -9.57 -15.56
N GLN A 43 16.71 -10.83 -15.14
CA GLN A 43 17.60 -11.92 -15.55
C GLN A 43 17.25 -12.47 -16.94
N LEU A 44 15.97 -12.53 -17.27
CA LEU A 44 15.47 -13.11 -18.50
C LEU A 44 15.64 -12.18 -19.70
N THR A 45 15.50 -10.87 -19.50
CA THR A 45 15.57 -9.87 -20.59
C THR A 45 16.85 -9.94 -21.41
N PRO A 46 18.06 -9.98 -20.82
CA PRO A 46 19.31 -10.06 -21.61
C PRO A 46 19.39 -11.33 -22.47
N TRP A 47 18.88 -12.45 -21.93
CA TRP A 47 18.85 -13.72 -22.66
C TRP A 47 17.85 -13.67 -23.81
N LEU A 48 16.67 -13.10 -23.63
CA LEU A 48 15.67 -12.93 -24.69
C LEU A 48 16.17 -11.99 -25.80
N GLU A 49 16.87 -10.91 -25.44
CA GLU A 49 17.48 -9.99 -26.41
C GLU A 49 18.56 -10.68 -27.26
N GLU A 50 19.31 -11.61 -26.67
CA GLU A 50 20.30 -12.39 -27.39
C GLU A 50 19.66 -13.40 -28.35
N GLN A 51 18.65 -14.12 -27.89
CA GLN A 51 17.89 -15.09 -28.69
C GLN A 51 17.14 -14.41 -29.85
N GLN A 52 16.62 -13.20 -29.65
CA GLN A 52 15.90 -12.45 -30.67
C GLN A 52 16.75 -12.17 -31.92
N LYS A 53 18.07 -12.10 -31.79
CA LYS A 53 18.97 -11.87 -32.92
C LYS A 53 18.94 -13.00 -33.96
N ASP A 54 18.62 -14.21 -33.49
CA ASP A 54 18.54 -15.41 -34.34
C ASP A 54 17.12 -15.67 -34.88
N TRP A 55 16.15 -14.83 -34.52
CA TRP A 55 14.76 -15.01 -34.96
C TRP A 55 14.54 -14.47 -36.35
N SER A 56 13.61 -15.09 -37.10
CA SER A 56 13.20 -14.61 -38.40
C SER A 56 12.58 -13.22 -38.34
N LEU A 57 12.70 -12.46 -39.41
CA LEU A 57 12.10 -11.14 -39.56
C LEU A 57 10.59 -11.18 -39.26
N GLY A 58 10.12 -10.29 -38.39
CA GLY A 58 8.71 -10.19 -37.99
C GLY A 58 8.34 -10.85 -36.65
N TYR A 59 9.26 -11.56 -36.03
CA TYR A 59 9.07 -12.08 -34.66
C TYR A 59 9.63 -11.09 -33.64
N SER A 60 8.84 -10.84 -32.60
CA SER A 60 9.22 -10.01 -31.46
C SER A 60 8.62 -10.57 -30.19
N TRP A 61 9.18 -10.26 -29.05
CA TRP A 61 8.67 -10.60 -27.76
C TRP A 61 8.25 -9.34 -26.98
N GLU A 62 7.26 -9.48 -26.16
CA GLU A 62 6.78 -8.44 -25.25
C GLU A 62 6.54 -9.05 -23.88
N LEU A 63 6.87 -8.29 -22.84
CA LEU A 63 6.55 -8.67 -21.49
C LEU A 63 5.10 -8.33 -21.19
N GLY A 64 4.38 -9.26 -20.56
CA GLY A 64 2.98 -9.10 -20.22
C GLY A 64 2.70 -9.47 -18.77
N GLY A 65 1.41 -9.57 -18.42
CA GLY A 65 0.94 -10.03 -17.12
C GLY A 65 1.21 -9.04 -15.99
N GLU A 66 1.62 -9.55 -14.83
CA GLU A 66 1.85 -8.73 -13.62
C GLU A 66 2.91 -7.64 -13.82
N TYR A 67 3.96 -7.94 -14.57
CA TYR A 67 5.03 -6.97 -14.86
C TYR A 67 4.53 -5.74 -15.61
N GLU A 68 3.82 -5.95 -16.72
CA GLU A 68 3.26 -4.87 -17.55
C GLU A 68 2.29 -4.01 -16.72
N THR A 69 1.34 -4.67 -16.05
CA THR A 69 0.34 -4.00 -15.21
C THR A 69 0.98 -3.21 -14.08
N SER A 70 2.03 -3.76 -13.45
CA SER A 70 2.75 -3.10 -12.36
C SER A 70 3.51 -1.87 -12.83
N ILE A 71 4.15 -1.92 -14.01
CA ILE A 71 4.87 -0.75 -14.55
C ILE A 71 3.91 0.36 -14.92
N GLU A 72 2.83 0.06 -15.66
CA GLU A 72 1.84 1.06 -16.05
C GLU A 72 1.19 1.72 -14.82
N ALA A 73 0.85 0.91 -13.83
CA ALA A 73 0.28 1.41 -12.58
C ALA A 73 1.29 2.24 -11.79
N ASN A 74 2.55 1.80 -11.67
CA ASN A 74 3.61 2.56 -11.00
C ASN A 74 3.85 3.92 -11.68
N GLN A 75 3.92 3.97 -13.00
CA GLN A 75 4.06 5.23 -13.74
C GLN A 75 2.87 6.17 -13.46
N SER A 76 1.66 5.63 -13.46
CA SER A 76 0.45 6.40 -13.15
C SER A 76 0.46 6.92 -11.71
N ILE A 77 0.92 6.12 -10.75
CA ILE A 77 1.03 6.50 -9.33
C ILE A 77 2.07 7.61 -9.16
N VAL A 78 3.27 7.46 -9.72
CA VAL A 78 4.37 8.44 -9.59
C VAL A 78 3.93 9.83 -10.06
N VAL A 79 3.16 9.90 -11.13
CA VAL A 79 2.66 11.18 -11.66
C VAL A 79 1.51 11.76 -10.84
N LYS A 80 0.60 10.91 -10.35
CA LYS A 80 -0.64 11.35 -9.68
C LYS A 80 -0.50 11.49 -8.16
N LEU A 81 0.41 10.73 -7.53
CA LEU A 81 0.60 10.75 -6.07
C LEU A 81 0.98 12.15 -5.52
N PRO A 82 1.90 12.92 -6.15
CA PRO A 82 2.19 14.28 -5.69
C PRO A 82 0.97 15.20 -5.75
N ILE A 83 0.14 15.08 -6.78
CA ILE A 83 -1.08 15.88 -6.95
C ILE A 83 -2.08 15.53 -5.84
N ALA A 84 -2.28 14.24 -5.59
CA ALA A 84 -3.14 13.78 -4.50
C ALA A 84 -2.59 14.22 -3.13
N GLY A 85 -1.29 14.14 -2.91
CA GLY A 85 -0.63 14.60 -1.69
C GLY A 85 -0.84 16.10 -1.47
N LEU A 86 -0.67 16.92 -2.50
CA LEU A 86 -0.95 18.36 -2.43
C LEU A 86 -2.42 18.63 -2.08
N ALA A 87 -3.35 17.93 -2.72
CA ALA A 87 -4.77 18.07 -2.43
C ALA A 87 -5.08 17.72 -0.97
N ILE A 88 -4.51 16.62 -0.44
CA ILE A 88 -4.66 16.23 0.97
C ILE A 88 -4.12 17.33 1.89
N VAL A 89 -2.94 17.87 1.61
CA VAL A 89 -2.36 18.97 2.43
C VAL A 89 -3.27 20.19 2.42
N LEU A 90 -3.78 20.61 1.26
CA LEU A 90 -4.70 21.74 1.14
C LEU A 90 -6.00 21.51 1.91
N LEU A 91 -6.58 20.30 1.82
CA LEU A 91 -7.77 19.94 2.60
C LEU A 91 -7.49 19.98 4.10
N LEU A 92 -6.36 19.45 4.56
CA LEU A 92 -5.98 19.46 5.97
C LEU A 92 -5.75 20.87 6.48
N VAL A 93 -5.08 21.72 5.71
CA VAL A 93 -4.89 23.13 6.08
C VAL A 93 -6.23 23.86 6.13
N GLY A 94 -7.11 23.64 5.17
CA GLY A 94 -8.47 24.21 5.17
C GLY A 94 -9.30 23.75 6.36
N GLN A 95 -9.26 22.45 6.71
CA GLN A 95 -10.01 21.87 7.82
C GLN A 95 -9.55 22.43 9.19
N PHE A 96 -8.25 22.54 9.39
CA PHE A 96 -7.70 22.94 10.69
C PHE A 96 -7.37 24.43 10.81
N ASN A 97 -7.45 25.19 9.71
CA ASN A 97 -7.03 26.58 9.62
C ASN A 97 -5.65 26.83 10.29
N SER A 98 -4.72 25.90 10.09
CA SER A 98 -3.40 25.87 10.73
C SER A 98 -2.43 25.04 9.90
N PHE A 99 -1.16 25.39 9.87
CA PHE A 99 -0.10 24.60 9.25
C PHE A 99 0.52 23.57 10.22
N ARG A 100 0.41 23.81 11.54
CA ARG A 100 1.01 22.93 12.57
C ARG A 100 0.30 21.60 12.68
N LYS A 101 -1.04 21.60 12.68
CA LYS A 101 -1.84 20.37 12.81
C LYS A 101 -1.63 19.42 11.60
N PRO A 102 -1.71 19.88 10.33
CA PRO A 102 -1.34 19.07 9.17
C PRO A 102 0.08 18.49 9.22
N ALA A 103 1.06 19.29 9.68
CA ALA A 103 2.43 18.82 9.83
C ALA A 103 2.52 17.63 10.82
N ILE A 104 1.83 17.69 11.94
CA ILE A 104 1.74 16.58 12.91
C ILE A 104 1.14 15.33 12.23
N ILE A 105 0.05 15.50 11.47
CA ILE A 105 -0.61 14.39 10.76
C ILE A 105 0.35 13.74 9.76
N LEU A 106 1.03 14.52 8.94
CA LEU A 106 1.95 14.01 7.92
C LEU A 106 3.15 13.26 8.51
N ILE A 107 3.64 13.67 9.68
CA ILE A 107 4.72 12.97 10.40
C ILE A 107 4.29 11.56 10.85
N THR A 108 3.00 11.29 11.00
CA THR A 108 2.54 9.95 11.38
C THR A 108 2.63 8.93 10.26
N ILE A 109 2.65 9.34 8.99
CA ILE A 109 2.71 8.43 7.84
C ILE A 109 4.00 7.58 7.84
N PRO A 110 5.21 8.15 7.98
CA PRO A 110 6.45 7.38 8.06
C PRO A 110 6.46 6.34 9.19
N MET A 111 5.73 6.58 10.28
CA MET A 111 5.64 5.63 11.38
C MET A 111 4.93 4.33 10.98
N GLY A 112 3.91 4.44 10.12
CA GLY A 112 3.25 3.28 9.53
C GLY A 112 4.21 2.46 8.65
N ILE A 113 5.10 3.11 7.91
CA ILE A 113 6.08 2.43 7.04
C ILE A 113 7.05 1.58 7.86
N ILE A 114 7.43 2.00 9.07
CA ILE A 114 8.26 1.18 9.96
C ILE A 114 7.56 -0.15 10.25
N GLY A 115 6.27 -0.12 10.57
CA GLY A 115 5.47 -1.32 10.78
C GLY A 115 5.38 -2.21 9.53
N VAL A 116 5.26 -1.60 8.36
CA VAL A 116 5.26 -2.34 7.08
C VAL A 116 6.56 -3.10 6.89
N VAL A 117 7.70 -2.44 7.07
CA VAL A 117 9.03 -3.09 6.92
C VAL A 117 9.17 -4.25 7.90
N ILE A 118 8.79 -4.04 9.16
CA ILE A 118 8.84 -5.11 10.18
C ILE A 118 7.94 -6.29 9.77
N GLY A 119 6.72 -6.02 9.30
CA GLY A 119 5.78 -7.05 8.86
C GLY A 119 6.30 -7.87 7.69
N LEU A 120 6.82 -7.21 6.66
CA LEU A 120 7.37 -7.87 5.47
C LEU A 120 8.57 -8.74 5.83
N VAL A 121 9.48 -8.26 6.67
CA VAL A 121 10.65 -9.03 7.12
C VAL A 121 10.24 -10.22 7.98
N LEU A 122 9.31 -10.03 8.92
CA LEU A 122 8.87 -11.08 9.86
C LEU A 122 8.16 -12.23 9.14
N LEU A 123 7.30 -11.91 8.17
CA LEU A 123 6.54 -12.90 7.41
C LEU A 123 7.23 -13.32 6.10
N ARG A 124 8.45 -12.82 5.85
CA ARG A 124 9.23 -13.08 4.62
C ARG A 124 8.44 -12.79 3.34
N SER A 125 7.61 -11.77 3.39
CA SER A 125 6.83 -11.31 2.24
C SER A 125 7.65 -10.30 1.42
N TYR A 126 7.47 -10.29 0.11
CA TYR A 126 8.25 -9.44 -0.78
C TYR A 126 7.67 -8.03 -0.91
N PHE A 127 8.54 -7.08 -1.27
CA PHE A 127 8.13 -5.72 -1.60
C PHE A 127 7.79 -5.63 -3.08
N GLY A 128 6.51 -5.59 -3.42
CA GLY A 128 6.01 -5.53 -4.78
C GLY A 128 4.98 -4.41 -4.98
N PHE A 129 4.33 -4.44 -6.13
CA PHE A 129 3.26 -3.48 -6.47
C PHE A 129 2.11 -3.50 -5.44
N MET A 130 1.69 -4.68 -5.01
CA MET A 130 0.62 -4.81 -4.00
C MET A 130 1.02 -4.25 -2.63
N THR A 131 2.29 -4.35 -2.26
CA THR A 131 2.84 -3.69 -1.06
C THR A 131 2.71 -2.17 -1.18
N LEU A 132 3.06 -1.60 -2.35
CA LEU A 132 2.93 -0.16 -2.59
C LEU A 132 1.49 0.32 -2.46
N LEU A 133 0.53 -0.41 -3.06
CA LEU A 133 -0.90 -0.13 -2.88
C LEU A 133 -1.32 -0.21 -1.42
N GLY A 134 -0.82 -1.21 -0.69
CA GLY A 134 -1.04 -1.36 0.74
C GLY A 134 -0.54 -0.15 1.54
N ILE A 135 0.65 0.39 1.23
CA ILE A 135 1.21 1.59 1.87
C ILE A 135 0.33 2.82 1.59
N ILE A 136 -0.14 2.99 0.37
CA ILE A 136 -1.02 4.12 0.00
C ILE A 136 -2.34 4.03 0.78
N ALA A 137 -2.97 2.86 0.81
CA ALA A 137 -4.20 2.62 1.56
C ALA A 137 -3.99 2.83 3.08
N LEU A 138 -2.91 2.28 3.64
CA LEU A 138 -2.52 2.46 5.04
C LEU A 138 -2.35 3.93 5.39
N SER A 139 -1.70 4.72 4.52
CA SER A 139 -1.49 6.15 4.75
C SER A 139 -2.81 6.89 4.96
N GLY A 140 -3.85 6.56 4.18
CA GLY A 140 -5.18 7.14 4.37
C GLY A 140 -5.81 6.80 5.73
N VAL A 141 -5.67 5.56 6.19
CA VAL A 141 -6.18 5.13 7.52
C VAL A 141 -5.43 5.82 8.65
N VAL A 142 -4.09 5.92 8.53
CA VAL A 142 -3.25 6.59 9.55
C VAL A 142 -3.58 8.08 9.64
N ILE A 143 -3.71 8.76 8.49
CA ILE A 143 -4.14 10.16 8.43
C ILE A 143 -5.49 10.34 9.11
N ASN A 144 -6.46 9.49 8.82
CA ASN A 144 -7.79 9.56 9.42
C ASN A 144 -7.74 9.41 10.96
N ASN A 145 -6.96 8.46 11.49
CA ASN A 145 -6.80 8.30 12.93
C ASN A 145 -6.17 9.54 13.59
N ALA A 146 -5.17 10.15 12.94
CA ALA A 146 -4.54 11.36 13.43
C ALA A 146 -5.49 12.58 13.39
N ILE A 147 -6.28 12.73 12.31
CA ILE A 147 -7.30 13.79 12.19
C ILE A 147 -8.29 13.71 13.36
N VAL A 148 -8.86 12.52 13.56
CA VAL A 148 -9.88 12.29 14.61
C VAL A 148 -9.34 12.58 16.01
N LEU A 149 -8.06 12.26 16.27
CA LEU A 149 -7.42 12.55 17.54
C LEU A 149 -7.20 14.07 17.73
N LEU A 150 -6.68 14.75 16.70
CA LEU A 150 -6.46 16.20 16.76
C LEU A 150 -7.75 17.01 16.83
N ASP A 151 -8.80 16.54 16.15
CA ASP A 151 -10.11 17.16 16.23
C ASP A 151 -10.72 17.01 17.64
N ARG A 152 -10.51 15.84 18.27
CA ARG A 152 -10.93 15.64 19.66
C ARG A 152 -10.20 16.57 20.63
N ILE A 153 -8.90 16.77 20.46
CA ILE A 153 -8.14 17.73 21.27
C ILE A 153 -8.72 19.14 21.12
N ARG A 154 -9.06 19.51 19.88
CA ARG A 154 -9.70 20.80 19.59
C ARG A 154 -11.02 20.97 20.33
N ILE A 155 -11.91 19.98 20.27
CA ILE A 155 -13.22 19.99 20.94
C ILE A 155 -13.04 20.12 22.45
N GLU A 156 -12.08 19.40 23.06
CA GLU A 156 -11.85 19.49 24.51
C GLU A 156 -11.35 20.87 24.95
N ILE A 157 -10.58 21.56 24.09
CA ILE A 157 -10.10 22.92 24.38
C ILE A 157 -11.19 23.97 24.11
N GLU A 158 -11.79 23.95 22.91
CA GLU A 158 -12.68 25.02 22.44
C GLU A 158 -14.09 24.91 23.02
N ASP A 159 -14.67 23.70 23.10
CA ASP A 159 -16.06 23.51 23.54
C ASP A 159 -16.17 23.19 25.03
N ASN A 160 -15.24 22.40 25.57
CA ASN A 160 -15.26 21.98 26.98
C ASN A 160 -14.40 22.88 27.89
N GLY A 161 -13.62 23.81 27.31
CA GLY A 161 -12.81 24.78 28.06
C GLY A 161 -11.69 24.14 28.88
N LEU A 162 -11.24 22.92 28.55
CA LEU A 162 -10.16 22.25 29.24
C LEU A 162 -8.82 22.92 28.98
N ASP A 163 -7.96 22.89 30.00
CA ASP A 163 -6.55 23.27 29.81
C ASP A 163 -5.92 22.43 28.70
N PRO A 164 -5.12 23.03 27.78
CA PRO A 164 -4.56 22.33 26.64
C PRO A 164 -3.75 21.08 27.00
N ALA A 165 -3.01 21.07 28.11
CA ALA A 165 -2.25 19.89 28.54
C ALA A 165 -3.20 18.75 28.96
N ARG A 166 -4.26 19.08 29.69
CA ARG A 166 -5.28 18.12 30.10
C ARG A 166 -6.11 17.62 28.91
N ALA A 167 -6.48 18.51 28.01
CA ALA A 167 -7.23 18.18 26.80
C ALA A 167 -6.50 17.14 25.93
N VAL A 168 -5.18 17.22 25.80
CA VAL A 168 -4.36 16.25 25.06
C VAL A 168 -4.43 14.86 25.68
N VAL A 169 -4.22 14.76 27.00
CA VAL A 169 -4.24 13.47 27.70
C VAL A 169 -5.63 12.85 27.68
N GLU A 170 -6.67 13.63 27.98
CA GLU A 170 -8.04 13.14 28.01
C GLU A 170 -8.54 12.72 26.62
N SER A 171 -8.18 13.46 25.59
CA SER A 171 -8.50 13.10 24.21
C SER A 171 -7.83 11.79 23.80
N ALA A 172 -6.57 11.58 24.15
CA ALA A 172 -5.86 10.33 23.88
C ALA A 172 -6.52 9.15 24.58
N GLN A 173 -6.89 9.29 25.86
CA GLN A 173 -7.59 8.26 26.64
C GLN A 173 -8.96 7.91 26.05
N ARG A 174 -9.78 8.92 25.72
CA ARG A 174 -11.12 8.72 25.15
C ARG A 174 -11.08 8.07 23.76
N ARG A 175 -10.03 8.32 22.97
CA ARG A 175 -9.85 7.76 21.62
C ARG A 175 -9.13 6.41 21.60
N LEU A 176 -8.49 6.01 22.68
CA LEU A 176 -7.78 4.74 22.78
C LEU A 176 -8.67 3.55 22.39
N ARG A 177 -9.82 3.41 23.02
CA ARG A 177 -10.74 2.28 22.81
C ARG A 177 -11.29 2.24 21.35
N PRO A 178 -11.86 3.32 20.79
CA PRO A 178 -12.32 3.32 19.40
C PRO A 178 -11.22 2.99 18.40
N ILE A 179 -10.02 3.58 18.53
CA ILE A 179 -8.91 3.35 17.60
C ILE A 179 -8.41 1.90 17.69
N LEU A 180 -8.26 1.33 18.89
CA LEU A 180 -7.87 -0.08 19.04
C LEU A 180 -8.93 -1.03 18.47
N LEU A 181 -10.21 -0.71 18.62
CA LEU A 181 -11.29 -1.52 18.08
C LEU A 181 -11.28 -1.52 16.55
N THR A 182 -11.15 -0.34 15.91
CA THR A 182 -11.08 -0.23 14.44
C THR A 182 -9.82 -0.91 13.89
N THR A 183 -8.68 -0.78 14.56
CA THR A 183 -7.45 -1.49 14.19
C THR A 183 -7.64 -3.00 14.29
N GLY A 184 -8.18 -3.50 15.40
CA GLY A 184 -8.43 -4.93 15.59
C GLY A 184 -9.41 -5.51 14.57
N THR A 185 -10.49 -4.80 14.27
CA THR A 185 -11.46 -5.25 13.25
C THR A 185 -10.87 -5.23 11.84
N THR A 186 -10.06 -4.23 11.50
CA THR A 186 -9.39 -4.17 10.18
C THR A 186 -8.37 -5.30 10.03
N ILE A 187 -7.54 -5.52 11.06
CA ILE A 187 -6.56 -6.63 11.04
C ILE A 187 -7.29 -7.98 10.96
N GLY A 188 -8.33 -8.18 11.79
CA GLY A 188 -9.14 -9.40 11.75
C GLY A 188 -9.80 -9.66 10.40
N GLY A 189 -10.28 -8.59 9.73
CA GLY A 189 -10.86 -8.66 8.39
C GLY A 189 -9.85 -8.99 7.29
N LEU A 190 -8.56 -8.71 7.50
CA LEU A 190 -7.50 -9.00 6.54
C LEU A 190 -6.85 -10.39 6.71
N ILE A 191 -7.08 -11.06 7.85
CA ILE A 191 -6.56 -12.43 8.09
C ILE A 191 -7.00 -13.41 6.99
N PRO A 192 -8.27 -13.48 6.56
CA PRO A 192 -8.67 -14.36 5.47
C PRO A 192 -7.95 -14.03 4.15
N LEU A 193 -7.70 -12.76 3.87
CA LEU A 193 -6.96 -12.33 2.68
C LEU A 193 -5.49 -12.77 2.74
N TYR A 194 -4.87 -12.69 3.92
CA TYR A 194 -3.52 -13.18 4.15
C TYR A 194 -3.41 -14.70 3.96
N LEU A 195 -4.37 -15.46 4.50
CA LEU A 195 -4.33 -16.92 4.47
C LEU A 195 -4.77 -17.53 3.13
N GLY A 196 -5.70 -16.90 2.43
CA GLY A 196 -6.36 -17.44 1.24
C GLY A 196 -6.28 -16.60 -0.02
N GLY A 197 -5.69 -15.39 0.05
CA GLY A 197 -5.61 -14.47 -1.09
C GLY A 197 -4.54 -14.83 -2.12
N GLY A 198 -3.66 -15.77 -1.80
CA GLY A 198 -2.56 -16.19 -2.65
C GLY A 198 -1.42 -15.17 -2.73
N PRO A 199 -0.36 -15.50 -3.49
CA PRO A 199 0.88 -14.69 -3.51
C PRO A 199 0.67 -13.24 -3.93
N MET A 200 -0.34 -12.95 -4.72
CA MET A 200 -0.63 -11.60 -5.20
C MET A 200 -1.14 -10.67 -4.08
N TRP A 201 -2.07 -11.16 -3.23
CA TRP A 201 -2.74 -10.31 -2.23
C TRP A 201 -2.10 -10.35 -0.84
N GLU A 202 -1.32 -11.41 -0.56
CA GLU A 202 -0.64 -11.60 0.71
C GLU A 202 0.24 -10.39 1.11
N PRO A 203 1.12 -9.83 0.22
CA PRO A 203 1.97 -8.70 0.59
C PRO A 203 1.18 -7.44 0.95
N MET A 204 0.04 -7.22 0.31
CA MET A 204 -0.86 -6.12 0.63
C MET A 204 -1.51 -6.30 2.00
N ALA A 205 -1.99 -7.51 2.32
CA ALA A 205 -2.58 -7.80 3.61
C ALA A 205 -1.55 -7.62 4.74
N VAL A 206 -0.34 -8.17 4.58
CA VAL A 206 0.78 -8.01 5.53
C VAL A 206 1.09 -6.52 5.76
N THR A 207 1.20 -5.76 4.68
CA THR A 207 1.48 -4.33 4.72
C THR A 207 0.46 -3.57 5.56
N ILE A 208 -0.82 -3.80 5.31
CA ILE A 208 -1.89 -3.07 6.03
C ILE A 208 -1.97 -3.54 7.48
N MET A 209 -1.90 -4.85 7.76
CA MET A 209 -2.01 -5.39 9.11
C MET A 209 -0.88 -4.90 10.03
N PHE A 210 0.37 -5.09 9.62
CA PHE A 210 1.51 -4.69 10.44
C PHE A 210 1.71 -3.18 10.45
N GLY A 211 1.54 -2.53 9.30
CA GLY A 211 1.61 -1.09 9.22
C GLY A 211 0.57 -0.40 10.10
N LEU A 212 -0.68 -0.88 10.10
CA LEU A 212 -1.74 -0.33 10.93
C LEU A 212 -1.52 -0.62 12.43
N LEU A 213 -1.06 -1.82 12.78
CA LEU A 213 -0.74 -2.18 14.17
C LEU A 213 0.29 -1.21 14.75
N PHE A 214 1.42 -1.05 14.06
CA PHE A 214 2.49 -0.15 14.51
C PHE A 214 2.07 1.31 14.45
N ALA A 215 1.44 1.75 13.36
CA ALA A 215 0.94 3.10 13.24
C ALA A 215 -0.03 3.45 14.38
N THR A 216 -0.90 2.54 14.77
CA THR A 216 -1.87 2.77 15.85
C THR A 216 -1.17 3.01 17.19
N VAL A 217 -0.23 2.14 17.55
CA VAL A 217 0.52 2.28 18.80
C VAL A 217 1.32 3.58 18.82
N LEU A 218 2.02 3.86 17.72
CA LEU A 218 2.85 5.05 17.60
C LEU A 218 2.00 6.33 17.52
N THR A 219 0.89 6.34 16.79
CA THR A 219 0.04 7.52 16.65
C THR A 219 -0.58 7.90 17.98
N LEU A 220 -1.05 6.94 18.78
CA LEU A 220 -1.61 7.19 20.12
C LEU A 220 -0.60 7.82 21.07
N GLY A 221 0.70 7.50 20.95
CA GLY A 221 1.75 8.13 21.75
C GLY A 221 2.34 9.38 21.09
N LEU A 222 2.68 9.28 19.81
CA LEU A 222 3.42 10.32 19.09
C LEU A 222 2.60 11.59 18.84
N VAL A 223 1.32 11.47 18.45
CA VAL A 223 0.48 12.65 18.17
C VAL A 223 0.32 13.55 19.40
N PRO A 224 0.01 13.05 20.60
CA PRO A 224 0.04 13.84 21.82
C PRO A 224 1.39 14.52 22.10
N ILE A 225 2.48 13.78 21.92
CA ILE A 225 3.85 14.31 22.14
C ILE A 225 4.17 15.43 21.13
N LEU A 226 3.90 15.18 19.85
CA LEU A 226 4.13 16.19 18.80
C LEU A 226 3.25 17.43 19.03
N TYR A 227 1.99 17.23 19.40
CA TYR A 227 1.10 18.35 19.71
C TYR A 227 1.68 19.18 20.85
N SER A 228 2.11 18.54 21.95
CA SER A 228 2.74 19.20 23.08
C SER A 228 4.00 19.96 22.71
N LEU A 229 4.83 19.38 21.82
CA LEU A 229 6.06 20.00 21.35
C LEU A 229 5.78 21.22 20.45
N PHE A 230 4.86 21.09 19.48
CA PHE A 230 4.53 22.17 18.53
C PHE A 230 3.81 23.35 19.21
N TYR A 231 3.04 23.07 20.26
CA TYR A 231 2.30 24.07 21.03
C TYR A 231 3.00 24.46 22.33
N ARG A 232 4.18 23.87 22.63
CA ARG A 232 5.01 24.13 23.81
C ARG A 232 4.23 24.08 25.11
N LEU A 233 3.43 23.02 25.29
CA LEU A 233 2.61 22.83 26.48
C LEU A 233 3.47 22.58 27.71
N ASN A 234 3.08 23.16 28.86
CA ASN A 234 3.74 22.95 30.14
C ASN A 234 2.92 21.98 30.97
N TYR A 235 3.52 20.85 31.35
CA TYR A 235 2.88 19.81 32.18
C TYR A 235 3.23 19.92 33.68
N ARG A 236 3.97 20.96 34.11
CA ARG A 236 4.43 21.09 35.48
C ARG A 236 3.31 21.35 36.51
N GLU A 237 2.14 21.79 36.07
CA GLU A 237 0.98 22.09 36.90
C GLU A 237 -0.07 20.96 36.87
N PHE A 238 0.29 19.78 36.38
CA PHE A 238 -0.63 18.65 36.29
C PHE A 238 -0.68 17.93 37.65
N GLU A 239 -1.60 18.32 38.53
CA GLU A 239 -2.04 17.49 39.66
C GLU A 239 -3.13 16.51 39.18
N TYR A 240 -2.92 15.23 39.47
CA TYR A 240 -3.86 14.15 39.16
C TYR A 240 -5.11 14.20 40.02
#